data_9333ea26980df65cac855bd40b272217
#
_entry.id   9333ea26980df65cac855bd40b272217
#
_cell.length_a   1.000
_cell.length_b   1.000
_cell.length_c   1.000
_cell.angle_alpha   90.00
_cell.angle_beta   90.00
_cell.angle_gamma   90.00
#
_symmetry.space_group_name_H-M   'P 1'
#
loop_
_entity.id
_entity.type
_entity.pdbx_description
1 polymer ?
#
loop_
_entity_poly.entity_id
_entity_poly.type
_entity_poly.pdbx_seq_one_letter_code
_entity_poly.pdbx_strand_id
1 'polypeptide(L)'
;TNDVAGDGTTTATLLAQAIIREGMKNLAAGANPMGLKRGIEKAVEIIVTELHKTSKKVENKEGIAQVASISAADEKIGKLISDAMEKVGNDGVITVEEGKSMGTELEFTEGMQFDRGYLSAYMATESEKMEAILDSPYILITDKKISNIQEILPILEQIVQTGGKLLIIAEDVDGEALATLVVNKLRGTFNCVAVKAPGFGDRRKAMLADIAALTGGQVISDELGFDLKSATLEQLGRARQVKVDKENTIIVEGQGNKDDVEDRINQIKRQIPETDSDYDREKLQERLAKLSGGVAVIKVGAATETEMKESKLRMEDA
;
A
#
# COMPACT_ATOMS: atom_id res chain seq x y z
N THR A 1 -0.91 -14.97 -10.10
CA THR A 1 0.25 -14.51 -10.90
C THR A 1 0.24 -12.99 -10.96
N ASN A 2 -0.83 -12.38 -11.42
CA ASN A 2 -0.96 -10.91 -11.50
C ASN A 2 -0.73 -10.24 -10.14
N ASP A 3 -1.43 -10.67 -9.12
CA ASP A 3 -1.38 -10.10 -7.76
C ASP A 3 0.02 -10.18 -7.10
N VAL A 4 0.90 -11.07 -7.57
CA VAL A 4 2.23 -11.29 -6.98
C VAL A 4 3.35 -10.71 -7.83
N ALA A 5 3.20 -10.72 -9.16
CA ALA A 5 4.29 -10.39 -10.09
C ALA A 5 3.91 -9.35 -11.16
N GLY A 6 2.65 -8.92 -11.23
CA GLY A 6 2.15 -7.99 -12.26
C GLY A 6 2.29 -8.52 -13.70
N ASP A 7 2.87 -9.69 -13.89
CA ASP A 7 3.20 -10.27 -15.20
C ASP A 7 3.02 -11.80 -15.22
N GLY A 8 3.18 -12.40 -16.39
CA GLY A 8 3.20 -13.85 -16.58
C GLY A 8 1.81 -14.52 -16.65
N THR A 9 0.72 -13.77 -16.72
CA THR A 9 -0.65 -14.30 -16.78
C THR A 9 -0.89 -15.17 -18.02
N THR A 10 -0.41 -14.74 -19.18
CA THR A 10 -0.48 -15.51 -20.44
C THR A 10 0.32 -16.81 -20.35
N THR A 11 1.54 -16.75 -19.81
CA THR A 11 2.41 -17.93 -19.60
C THR A 11 1.75 -18.92 -18.63
N ALA A 12 1.20 -18.45 -17.52
CA ALA A 12 0.51 -19.29 -16.55
C ALA A 12 -0.72 -20.00 -17.18
N THR A 13 -1.50 -19.28 -17.99
CA THR A 13 -2.65 -19.83 -18.71
C THR A 13 -2.22 -20.92 -19.71
N LEU A 14 -1.16 -20.66 -20.48
CA LEU A 14 -0.60 -21.62 -21.44
C LEU A 14 -0.08 -22.89 -20.74
N LEU A 15 0.63 -22.73 -19.63
CA LEU A 15 1.11 -23.86 -18.82
C LEU A 15 -0.03 -24.66 -18.24
N ALA A 16 -1.06 -24.01 -17.70
CA ALA A 16 -2.26 -24.69 -17.21
C ALA A 16 -2.95 -25.51 -18.31
N GLN A 17 -3.14 -24.93 -19.50
CA GLN A 17 -3.69 -25.63 -20.65
C GLN A 17 -2.84 -26.87 -21.04
N ALA A 18 -1.53 -26.71 -21.10
CA ALA A 18 -0.62 -27.79 -21.47
C ALA A 18 -0.67 -28.95 -20.44
N ILE A 19 -0.63 -28.62 -19.14
CA ILE A 19 -0.70 -29.60 -18.06
C ILE A 19 -2.05 -30.35 -18.10
N ILE A 20 -3.16 -29.63 -18.26
CA ILE A 20 -4.50 -30.26 -18.36
C ILE A 20 -4.56 -31.17 -19.57
N ARG A 21 -4.13 -30.71 -20.73
CA ARG A 21 -4.19 -31.51 -21.99
C ARG A 21 -3.38 -32.80 -21.87
N GLU A 22 -2.16 -32.76 -21.35
CA GLU A 22 -1.33 -33.94 -21.18
C GLU A 22 -1.83 -34.82 -20.01
N GLY A 23 -2.34 -34.21 -18.94
CA GLY A 23 -2.99 -34.96 -17.85
C GLY A 23 -4.20 -35.74 -18.32
N MET A 24 -5.08 -35.16 -19.13
CA MET A 24 -6.26 -35.81 -19.68
C MET A 24 -5.91 -37.03 -20.57
N LYS A 25 -4.84 -36.95 -21.36
CA LYS A 25 -4.37 -38.10 -22.17
C LYS A 25 -3.96 -39.25 -21.26
N ASN A 26 -3.25 -39.00 -20.20
CA ASN A 26 -2.82 -40.02 -19.25
C ASN A 26 -4.00 -40.62 -18.48
N LEU A 27 -4.99 -39.82 -18.09
CA LEU A 27 -6.22 -40.30 -17.45
C LEU A 27 -7.02 -41.21 -18.40
N ALA A 28 -7.16 -40.80 -19.67
CA ALA A 28 -7.83 -41.60 -20.68
C ALA A 28 -7.11 -42.95 -20.95
N ALA A 29 -5.80 -42.99 -20.77
CA ALA A 29 -4.98 -44.20 -20.83
C ALA A 29 -5.04 -45.07 -19.55
N GLY A 30 -5.85 -44.69 -18.54
CA GLY A 30 -6.05 -45.47 -17.31
C GLY A 30 -5.10 -45.10 -16.16
N ALA A 31 -4.37 -43.98 -16.23
CA ALA A 31 -3.51 -43.56 -15.15
C ALA A 31 -4.33 -43.15 -13.89
N ASN A 32 -3.79 -43.47 -12.72
CA ASN A 32 -4.43 -43.11 -11.46
C ASN A 32 -4.37 -41.57 -11.22
N PRO A 33 -5.53 -40.89 -11.08
CA PRO A 33 -5.57 -39.43 -10.89
C PRO A 33 -4.74 -38.90 -9.70
N MET A 34 -4.78 -39.63 -8.58
CA MET A 34 -4.01 -39.25 -7.39
C MET A 34 -2.51 -39.46 -7.55
N GLY A 35 -2.12 -40.46 -8.36
CA GLY A 35 -0.73 -40.69 -8.76
C GLY A 35 -0.23 -39.54 -9.64
N LEU A 36 -1.05 -39.12 -10.63
CA LEU A 36 -0.75 -38.03 -11.51
C LEU A 36 -0.62 -36.69 -10.76
N LYS A 37 -1.56 -36.41 -9.82
CA LYS A 37 -1.50 -35.23 -8.96
C LYS A 37 -0.18 -35.14 -8.19
N ARG A 38 0.20 -36.24 -7.49
CA ARG A 38 1.48 -36.29 -6.74
C ARG A 38 2.70 -36.11 -7.64
N GLY A 39 2.65 -36.62 -8.86
CA GLY A 39 3.71 -36.44 -9.85
C GLY A 39 3.86 -34.97 -10.28
N ILE A 40 2.74 -34.29 -10.53
CA ILE A 40 2.72 -32.86 -10.87
C ILE A 40 3.25 -32.02 -9.70
N GLU A 41 2.77 -32.25 -8.47
CA GLU A 41 3.23 -31.53 -7.26
C GLU A 41 4.75 -31.65 -7.08
N LYS A 42 5.29 -32.87 -7.21
CA LYS A 42 6.74 -33.11 -7.10
C LYS A 42 7.52 -32.43 -8.24
N ALA A 43 6.99 -32.44 -9.46
CA ALA A 43 7.63 -31.77 -10.58
C ALA A 43 7.66 -30.25 -10.38
N VAL A 44 6.57 -29.66 -9.90
CA VAL A 44 6.49 -28.22 -9.58
C VAL A 44 7.53 -27.84 -8.51
N GLU A 45 7.66 -28.62 -7.45
CA GLU A 45 8.65 -28.37 -6.38
C GLU A 45 10.10 -28.34 -6.93
N ILE A 46 10.43 -29.31 -7.78
CA ILE A 46 11.75 -29.38 -8.41
C ILE A 46 11.98 -28.20 -9.36
N ILE A 47 11.00 -27.88 -10.20
CA ILE A 47 11.09 -26.77 -11.17
C ILE A 47 11.25 -25.44 -10.46
N VAL A 48 10.45 -25.16 -9.43
CA VAL A 48 10.52 -23.93 -8.64
C VAL A 48 11.90 -23.80 -7.97
N THR A 49 12.42 -24.89 -7.41
CA THR A 49 13.76 -24.90 -6.81
C THR A 49 14.85 -24.55 -7.84
N GLU A 50 14.78 -25.12 -9.05
CA GLU A 50 15.76 -24.83 -10.09
C GLU A 50 15.60 -23.40 -10.65
N LEU A 51 14.37 -22.88 -10.76
CA LEU A 51 14.12 -21.49 -11.14
C LEU A 51 14.75 -20.51 -10.13
N HIS A 52 14.60 -20.76 -8.84
CA HIS A 52 15.27 -19.92 -7.82
C HIS A 52 16.78 -19.94 -7.91
N LYS A 53 17.40 -21.08 -8.27
CA LYS A 53 18.87 -21.18 -8.46
C LYS A 53 19.35 -20.41 -9.70
N THR A 54 18.54 -20.36 -10.73
CA THR A 54 18.89 -19.70 -12.01
C THR A 54 18.48 -18.24 -12.06
N SER A 55 17.61 -17.80 -11.16
CA SER A 55 17.17 -16.39 -11.08
C SER A 55 18.34 -15.46 -10.74
N LYS A 56 18.33 -14.29 -11.34
CA LYS A 56 19.30 -13.22 -11.07
C LYS A 56 18.60 -12.10 -10.31
N LYS A 57 19.24 -11.62 -9.25
CA LYS A 57 18.75 -10.44 -8.54
C LYS A 57 18.86 -9.20 -9.43
N VAL A 58 17.82 -8.38 -9.39
CA VAL A 58 17.80 -7.07 -10.06
C VAL A 58 18.26 -6.04 -9.03
N GLU A 59 19.49 -5.50 -9.21
CA GLU A 59 20.12 -4.62 -8.21
C GLU A 59 20.47 -3.24 -8.77
N ASN A 60 20.39 -3.06 -10.10
CA ASN A 60 20.78 -1.82 -10.75
C ASN A 60 19.64 -1.20 -11.58
N LYS A 61 19.76 0.09 -11.84
CA LYS A 61 18.80 0.88 -12.61
C LYS A 61 18.46 0.27 -13.98
N GLU A 62 19.47 -0.25 -14.67
CA GLU A 62 19.29 -0.85 -15.99
C GLU A 62 18.48 -2.15 -15.92
N GLY A 63 18.74 -2.98 -14.92
CA GLY A 63 17.96 -4.20 -14.65
C GLY A 63 16.51 -3.89 -14.31
N ILE A 64 16.25 -2.87 -13.48
CA ILE A 64 14.89 -2.41 -13.18
C ILE A 64 14.20 -1.96 -14.46
N ALA A 65 14.85 -1.13 -15.28
CA ALA A 65 14.29 -0.67 -16.54
C ALA A 65 13.97 -1.81 -17.50
N GLN A 66 14.83 -2.85 -17.58
CA GLN A 66 14.60 -4.02 -18.42
C GLN A 66 13.39 -4.85 -17.96
N VAL A 67 13.28 -5.11 -16.66
CA VAL A 67 12.15 -5.88 -16.08
C VAL A 67 10.85 -5.13 -16.31
N ALA A 68 10.78 -3.86 -15.97
CA ALA A 68 9.60 -3.04 -16.16
C ALA A 68 9.23 -2.87 -17.65
N SER A 69 10.22 -2.76 -18.55
CA SER A 69 9.98 -2.71 -19.99
C SER A 69 9.37 -4.01 -20.53
N ILE A 70 9.78 -5.16 -20.00
CA ILE A 70 9.23 -6.46 -20.38
C ILE A 70 7.77 -6.56 -19.91
N SER A 71 7.50 -6.23 -18.66
CA SER A 71 6.16 -6.29 -18.07
C SER A 71 5.19 -5.34 -18.78
N ALA A 72 5.59 -4.07 -18.97
CA ALA A 72 4.79 -3.08 -19.68
C ALA A 72 4.72 -3.27 -21.20
N ALA A 73 5.58 -4.09 -21.77
CA ALA A 73 5.83 -4.18 -23.22
C ALA A 73 6.16 -2.80 -23.87
N ASP A 74 6.79 -1.90 -23.08
CA ASP A 74 7.17 -0.54 -23.51
C ASP A 74 8.43 -0.07 -22.79
N GLU A 75 9.49 0.24 -23.58
CA GLU A 75 10.78 0.71 -23.04
C GLU A 75 10.68 2.10 -22.37
N LYS A 76 9.74 2.95 -22.79
CA LYS A 76 9.56 4.28 -22.19
C LYS A 76 8.97 4.15 -20.79
N ILE A 77 8.03 3.25 -20.60
CA ILE A 77 7.46 2.94 -19.29
C ILE A 77 8.53 2.36 -18.39
N GLY A 78 9.31 1.39 -18.87
CA GLY A 78 10.41 0.80 -18.09
C GLY A 78 11.43 1.83 -17.63
N LYS A 79 11.80 2.76 -18.50
CA LYS A 79 12.71 3.86 -18.14
C LYS A 79 12.08 4.79 -17.09
N LEU A 80 10.80 5.14 -17.26
CA LEU A 80 10.08 6.01 -16.33
C LEU A 80 10.05 5.39 -14.91
N ILE A 81 9.74 4.10 -14.82
CA ILE A 81 9.72 3.37 -13.55
C ILE A 81 11.12 3.30 -12.94
N SER A 82 12.13 3.02 -13.73
CA SER A 82 13.52 3.00 -13.27
C SER A 82 13.98 4.37 -12.76
N ASP A 83 13.62 5.45 -13.45
CA ASP A 83 13.92 6.83 -12.99
C ASP A 83 13.17 7.17 -11.70
N ALA A 84 11.93 6.68 -11.53
CA ALA A 84 11.16 6.81 -10.30
C ALA A 84 11.85 6.07 -9.14
N MET A 85 12.21 4.80 -9.34
CA MET A 85 12.89 3.97 -8.33
C MET A 85 14.25 4.54 -7.92
N GLU A 86 15.03 5.07 -8.85
CA GLU A 86 16.31 5.71 -8.52
C GLU A 86 16.13 6.88 -7.55
N LYS A 87 15.02 7.60 -7.65
CA LYS A 87 14.78 8.82 -6.88
C LYS A 87 14.14 8.54 -5.52
N VAL A 88 13.19 7.60 -5.45
CA VAL A 88 12.55 7.22 -4.18
C VAL A 88 13.32 6.16 -3.39
N GLY A 89 14.26 5.46 -4.05
CA GLY A 89 15.04 4.36 -3.45
C GLY A 89 14.28 3.03 -3.45
N ASN A 90 14.96 1.97 -2.99
CA ASN A 90 14.40 0.60 -3.01
C ASN A 90 13.20 0.41 -2.08
N ASP A 91 13.10 1.21 -1.03
CA ASP A 91 11.98 1.20 -0.08
C ASP A 91 10.93 2.28 -0.40
N GLY A 92 11.14 3.01 -1.50
CA GLY A 92 10.22 4.04 -1.98
C GLY A 92 8.98 3.45 -2.64
N VAL A 93 7.95 4.27 -2.76
CA VAL A 93 6.65 3.88 -3.31
C VAL A 93 6.42 4.57 -4.64
N ILE A 94 5.92 3.82 -5.62
CA ILE A 94 5.43 4.35 -6.88
C ILE A 94 3.92 4.12 -6.94
N THR A 95 3.17 5.17 -7.22
CA THR A 95 1.72 5.11 -7.46
C THR A 95 1.42 5.56 -8.88
N VAL A 96 0.37 4.99 -9.48
CA VAL A 96 -0.10 5.36 -10.81
C VAL A 96 -1.48 6.00 -10.68
N GLU A 97 -1.61 7.22 -11.19
CA GLU A 97 -2.85 8.00 -11.16
C GLU A 97 -3.24 8.46 -12.56
N GLU A 98 -4.51 8.78 -12.73
CA GLU A 98 -4.98 9.41 -13.96
C GLU A 98 -4.55 10.88 -14.02
N GLY A 99 -3.85 11.25 -15.09
CA GLY A 99 -3.41 12.61 -15.36
C GLY A 99 -4.47 13.40 -16.13
N LYS A 100 -4.35 14.72 -16.11
CA LYS A 100 -5.19 15.63 -16.90
C LYS A 100 -4.51 16.11 -18.18
N SER A 101 -3.22 15.83 -18.33
CA SER A 101 -2.41 16.17 -19.51
C SER A 101 -2.51 15.10 -20.59
N MET A 102 -2.09 15.41 -21.82
CA MET A 102 -2.01 14.42 -22.91
C MET A 102 -0.77 13.52 -22.84
N GLY A 103 0.11 13.76 -21.88
CA GLY A 103 1.36 13.01 -21.68
C GLY A 103 1.45 12.40 -20.30
N THR A 104 2.31 11.39 -20.16
CA THR A 104 2.62 10.81 -18.85
C THR A 104 3.67 11.66 -18.16
N GLU A 105 3.41 12.04 -16.92
CA GLU A 105 4.28 12.86 -16.08
C GLU A 105 4.66 12.10 -14.82
N LEU A 106 5.90 12.32 -14.36
CA LEU A 106 6.43 11.75 -13.12
C LEU A 106 6.60 12.89 -12.10
N GLU A 107 5.85 12.82 -11.03
CA GLU A 107 5.97 13.75 -9.91
C GLU A 107 6.52 13.04 -8.67
N PHE A 108 7.16 13.81 -7.80
CA PHE A 108 7.65 13.32 -6.52
C PHE A 108 7.04 14.16 -5.43
N THR A 109 6.48 13.48 -4.43
CA THR A 109 5.79 14.13 -3.34
C THR A 109 6.13 13.47 -1.99
N GLU A 110 5.89 14.20 -0.93
CA GLU A 110 5.99 13.67 0.42
C GLU A 110 4.90 12.61 0.64
N GLY A 111 5.26 11.53 1.29
CA GLY A 111 4.33 10.43 1.53
C GLY A 111 5.03 9.22 2.13
N MET A 112 4.26 8.23 2.53
CA MET A 112 4.81 6.97 3.01
C MET A 112 3.84 5.82 2.82
N GLN A 113 4.40 4.61 2.76
CA GLN A 113 3.67 3.36 2.82
C GLN A 113 3.97 2.60 4.11
N PHE A 114 2.95 1.90 4.62
CA PHE A 114 3.13 0.91 5.68
C PHE A 114 2.27 -0.33 5.43
N ASP A 115 2.75 -1.47 5.93
CA ASP A 115 2.22 -2.81 5.65
C ASP A 115 1.00 -3.12 6.55
N ARG A 116 -0.08 -2.38 6.34
CA ARG A 116 -1.39 -2.58 6.97
C ARG A 116 -2.48 -2.21 5.98
N GLY A 117 -3.32 -3.17 5.63
CA GLY A 117 -4.48 -2.95 4.78
C GLY A 117 -5.76 -2.66 5.59
N TYR A 118 -6.87 -2.53 4.88
CA TYR A 118 -8.17 -2.27 5.48
C TYR A 118 -8.63 -3.43 6.36
N LEU A 119 -9.36 -3.11 7.43
CA LEU A 119 -9.90 -4.10 8.38
C LEU A 119 -11.12 -4.86 7.83
N SER A 120 -11.73 -4.37 6.78
CA SER A 120 -12.86 -5.03 6.11
C SER A 120 -12.84 -4.75 4.62
N ALA A 121 -13.00 -5.79 3.81
CA ALA A 121 -13.11 -5.68 2.35
C ALA A 121 -14.28 -4.79 1.90
N TYR A 122 -15.32 -4.66 2.73
CA TYR A 122 -16.43 -3.74 2.46
C TYR A 122 -16.05 -2.26 2.53
N MET A 123 -14.84 -1.93 2.99
CA MET A 123 -14.30 -0.58 2.98
C MET A 123 -13.68 -0.19 1.62
N ALA A 124 -13.45 -1.13 0.71
CA ALA A 124 -13.00 -0.84 -0.64
C ALA A 124 -13.97 0.10 -1.37
N THR A 125 -13.44 1.06 -2.12
CA THR A 125 -14.20 1.98 -2.98
C THR A 125 -14.20 1.53 -4.42
N GLU A 126 -13.14 0.84 -4.85
CA GLU A 126 -12.99 0.22 -6.16
C GLU A 126 -13.10 -1.30 -6.03
N SER A 127 -14.23 -1.85 -6.44
CA SER A 127 -14.52 -3.28 -6.27
C SER A 127 -13.67 -4.18 -7.17
N GLU A 128 -13.26 -3.70 -8.35
CA GLU A 128 -12.45 -4.50 -9.30
C GLU A 128 -11.04 -4.73 -8.78
N LYS A 129 -10.44 -3.71 -8.17
CA LYS A 129 -9.07 -3.76 -7.62
C LYS A 129 -9.04 -4.08 -6.13
N MET A 130 -10.20 -4.12 -5.47
CA MET A 130 -10.31 -4.27 -4.02
C MET A 130 -9.48 -3.22 -3.26
N GLU A 131 -9.51 -1.97 -3.73
CA GLU A 131 -8.80 -0.83 -3.15
C GLU A 131 -9.78 0.20 -2.61
N ALA A 132 -9.36 0.90 -1.57
CA ALA A 132 -10.06 2.06 -1.05
C ALA A 132 -9.22 3.32 -1.35
N ILE A 133 -9.78 4.25 -2.13
CA ILE A 133 -9.16 5.52 -2.48
C ILE A 133 -9.92 6.65 -1.80
N LEU A 134 -9.23 7.38 -0.95
CA LEU A 134 -9.77 8.53 -0.23
C LEU A 134 -9.05 9.79 -0.68
N ASP A 135 -9.74 10.69 -1.40
CA ASP A 135 -9.20 12.00 -1.75
C ASP A 135 -9.46 13.00 -0.63
N SER A 136 -8.44 13.74 -0.27
CA SER A 136 -8.43 14.76 0.79
C SER A 136 -9.05 14.29 2.12
N PRO A 137 -8.69 13.08 2.62
CA PRO A 137 -9.28 12.57 3.85
C PRO A 137 -8.80 13.31 5.10
N TYR A 138 -9.60 13.25 6.14
CA TYR A 138 -9.13 13.39 7.51
C TYR A 138 -8.45 12.09 7.94
N ILE A 139 -7.42 12.18 8.79
CA ILE A 139 -6.66 11.02 9.28
C ILE A 139 -6.67 11.05 10.79
N LEU A 140 -7.41 10.13 11.41
CA LEU A 140 -7.40 9.92 12.86
C LEU A 140 -6.30 8.95 13.21
N ILE A 141 -5.37 9.37 14.06
CA ILE A 141 -4.19 8.61 14.46
C ILE A 141 -4.27 8.34 15.96
N THR A 142 -4.31 7.07 16.36
CA THR A 142 -4.37 6.72 17.79
C THR A 142 -3.64 5.41 18.07
N ASP A 143 -3.06 5.30 19.26
CA ASP A 143 -2.48 4.07 19.80
C ASP A 143 -3.51 3.20 20.54
N LYS A 144 -4.76 3.67 20.63
CA LYS A 144 -5.85 2.97 21.31
C LYS A 144 -6.54 1.97 20.38
N LYS A 145 -7.13 0.96 20.99
CA LYS A 145 -8.09 0.08 20.34
C LYS A 145 -9.49 0.72 20.40
N ILE A 146 -10.21 0.71 19.30
CA ILE A 146 -11.57 1.26 19.18
C ILE A 146 -12.56 0.10 19.02
N SER A 147 -13.31 -0.23 20.08
CA SER A 147 -14.33 -1.30 20.05
C SER A 147 -15.74 -0.76 20.12
N ASN A 148 -15.91 0.44 20.68
CA ASN A 148 -17.20 1.11 20.85
C ASN A 148 -17.24 2.40 20.02
N ILE A 149 -18.25 2.51 19.15
CA ILE A 149 -18.40 3.69 18.27
C ILE A 149 -18.57 5.00 19.03
N GLN A 150 -19.11 4.96 20.27
CA GLN A 150 -19.32 6.13 21.12
C GLN A 150 -18.00 6.85 21.46
N GLU A 151 -16.87 6.16 21.39
CA GLU A 151 -15.56 6.76 21.68
C GLU A 151 -15.13 7.77 20.61
N ILE A 152 -15.56 7.58 19.38
CA ILE A 152 -15.21 8.42 18.23
C ILE A 152 -16.42 9.15 17.63
N LEU A 153 -17.63 8.94 18.18
CA LEU A 153 -18.86 9.52 17.63
C LEU A 153 -18.80 11.05 17.47
N PRO A 154 -18.30 11.83 18.46
CA PRO A 154 -18.26 13.28 18.33
C PRO A 154 -17.42 13.77 17.14
N ILE A 155 -16.31 13.10 16.85
CA ILE A 155 -15.45 13.47 15.71
C ILE A 155 -16.05 12.99 14.38
N LEU A 156 -16.71 11.81 14.37
CA LEU A 156 -17.42 11.32 13.19
C LEU A 156 -18.54 12.27 12.76
N GLU A 157 -19.33 12.78 13.70
CA GLU A 157 -20.42 13.74 13.43
C GLU A 157 -19.88 15.03 12.80
N GLN A 158 -18.77 15.55 13.30
CA GLN A 158 -18.12 16.74 12.71
C GLN A 158 -17.67 16.47 11.27
N ILE A 159 -17.04 15.33 11.00
CA ILE A 159 -16.55 14.98 9.66
C ILE A 159 -17.72 14.79 8.70
N VAL A 160 -18.79 14.11 9.12
CA VAL A 160 -19.99 13.90 8.30
C VAL A 160 -20.65 15.23 7.94
N GLN A 161 -20.70 16.20 8.85
CA GLN A 161 -21.27 17.53 8.58
C GLN A 161 -20.47 18.28 7.51
N THR A 162 -19.16 18.03 7.41
CA THR A 162 -18.32 18.62 6.35
C THR A 162 -18.36 17.84 5.03
N GLY A 163 -19.02 16.69 4.98
CA GLY A 163 -18.96 15.77 3.84
C GLY A 163 -17.59 15.13 3.66
N GLY A 164 -16.75 15.14 4.69
CA GLY A 164 -15.39 14.65 4.65
C GLY A 164 -15.27 13.12 4.61
N LYS A 165 -14.14 12.64 4.13
CA LYS A 165 -13.74 11.23 4.19
C LYS A 165 -12.79 11.02 5.36
N LEU A 166 -12.74 9.81 5.92
CA LEU A 166 -11.91 9.51 7.09
C LEU A 166 -11.06 8.25 6.90
N LEU A 167 -9.76 8.36 7.17
CA LEU A 167 -8.89 7.24 7.47
C LEU A 167 -8.73 7.14 8.99
N ILE A 168 -8.96 5.96 9.55
CA ILE A 168 -8.69 5.66 10.97
C ILE A 168 -7.46 4.76 11.04
N ILE A 169 -6.42 5.22 11.71
CA ILE A 169 -5.22 4.46 12.04
C ILE A 169 -5.24 4.24 13.55
N ALA A 170 -5.55 3.03 13.99
CA ALA A 170 -5.71 2.69 15.40
C ALA A 170 -4.96 1.39 15.74
N GLU A 171 -4.74 1.10 17.03
CA GLU A 171 -4.19 -0.21 17.41
C GLU A 171 -5.02 -1.35 16.81
N ASP A 172 -6.32 -1.25 16.95
CA ASP A 172 -7.32 -2.10 16.29
C ASP A 172 -8.66 -1.37 16.23
N VAL A 173 -9.52 -1.74 15.29
CA VAL A 173 -10.92 -1.34 15.28
C VAL A 173 -11.75 -2.60 15.11
N ASP A 174 -12.56 -2.95 16.10
CA ASP A 174 -13.33 -4.20 16.08
C ASP A 174 -14.76 -4.03 16.63
N GLY A 175 -15.44 -5.15 16.80
CA GLY A 175 -16.74 -5.22 17.44
C GLY A 175 -17.79 -4.31 16.83
N GLU A 176 -18.50 -3.58 17.70
CA GLU A 176 -19.57 -2.66 17.32
C GLU A 176 -19.06 -1.48 16.48
N ALA A 177 -17.87 -0.97 16.79
CA ALA A 177 -17.30 0.16 16.08
C ALA A 177 -17.06 -0.17 14.60
N LEU A 178 -16.38 -1.29 14.32
CA LEU A 178 -16.13 -1.74 12.95
C LEU A 178 -17.42 -2.01 12.19
N ALA A 179 -18.36 -2.72 12.81
CA ALA A 179 -19.65 -3.04 12.19
C ALA A 179 -20.43 -1.76 11.81
N THR A 180 -20.46 -0.77 12.71
CA THR A 180 -21.15 0.50 12.49
C THR A 180 -20.50 1.30 11.35
N LEU A 181 -19.16 1.38 11.30
CA LEU A 181 -18.45 2.06 10.23
C LEU A 181 -18.72 1.40 8.87
N VAL A 182 -18.65 0.07 8.79
CA VAL A 182 -18.95 -0.70 7.57
C VAL A 182 -20.40 -0.47 7.09
N VAL A 183 -21.38 -0.54 8.00
CA VAL A 183 -22.81 -0.33 7.64
C VAL A 183 -23.02 1.09 7.10
N ASN A 184 -22.45 2.12 7.74
CA ASN A 184 -22.59 3.50 7.28
C ASN A 184 -21.92 3.73 5.92
N LYS A 185 -20.76 3.11 5.70
CA LYS A 185 -20.09 3.15 4.39
C LYS A 185 -20.93 2.48 3.30
N LEU A 186 -21.49 1.29 3.55
CA LEU A 186 -22.35 0.57 2.59
C LEU A 186 -23.63 1.34 2.27
N ARG A 187 -24.16 2.10 3.23
CA ARG A 187 -25.32 3.00 3.02
C ARG A 187 -24.95 4.29 2.27
N GLY A 188 -23.67 4.55 2.03
CA GLY A 188 -23.20 5.77 1.41
C GLY A 188 -23.33 7.03 2.29
N THR A 189 -23.61 6.88 3.58
CA THR A 189 -23.76 7.99 4.52
C THR A 189 -22.43 8.54 5.00
N PHE A 190 -21.40 7.68 5.06
CA PHE A 190 -20.06 8.09 5.49
C PHE A 190 -18.98 7.26 4.81
N ASN A 191 -18.01 7.95 4.19
CA ASN A 191 -16.90 7.29 3.53
C ASN A 191 -15.69 7.21 4.47
N CYS A 192 -15.42 6.02 4.98
CA CYS A 192 -14.32 5.79 5.92
C CYS A 192 -13.60 4.47 5.63
N VAL A 193 -12.33 4.45 6.00
CA VAL A 193 -11.48 3.25 6.01
C VAL A 193 -10.79 3.17 7.36
N ALA A 194 -10.72 1.97 7.92
CA ALA A 194 -10.00 1.70 9.15
C ALA A 194 -8.87 0.70 8.89
N VAL A 195 -7.70 1.01 9.39
CA VAL A 195 -6.48 0.20 9.30
C VAL A 195 -5.83 0.05 10.67
N LYS A 196 -5.07 -1.03 10.86
CA LYS A 196 -4.25 -1.18 12.07
C LYS A 196 -3.03 -0.28 12.00
N ALA A 197 -2.65 0.27 13.14
CA ALA A 197 -1.39 0.98 13.30
C ALA A 197 -0.20 0.05 13.00
N PRO A 198 0.81 0.53 12.24
CA PRO A 198 1.99 -0.26 11.95
C PRO A 198 2.87 -0.46 13.19
N GLY A 199 3.55 -1.59 13.25
CA GLY A 199 4.45 -1.95 14.35
C GLY A 199 3.73 -2.40 15.63
N PHE A 200 4.52 -2.59 16.70
CA PHE A 200 4.07 -3.03 18.02
C PHE A 200 4.84 -2.27 19.12
N GLY A 201 4.22 -2.08 20.29
CA GLY A 201 4.85 -1.42 21.44
C GLY A 201 5.39 -0.02 21.09
N ASP A 202 6.60 0.29 21.53
CA ASP A 202 7.24 1.60 21.32
C ASP A 202 7.49 1.92 19.84
N ARG A 203 7.69 0.90 19.00
CA ARG A 203 7.81 1.09 17.55
C ARG A 203 6.50 1.58 16.94
N ARG A 204 5.34 1.07 17.40
CA ARG A 204 4.04 1.57 16.97
C ARG A 204 3.90 3.04 17.28
N LYS A 205 4.23 3.45 18.52
CA LYS A 205 4.19 4.85 18.94
C LYS A 205 5.09 5.73 18.07
N ALA A 206 6.28 5.25 17.78
CA ALA A 206 7.23 5.96 16.92
C ALA A 206 6.72 6.12 15.48
N MET A 207 6.13 5.06 14.89
CA MET A 207 5.56 5.11 13.54
C MET A 207 4.31 5.97 13.48
N LEU A 208 3.45 5.94 14.50
CA LEU A 208 2.29 6.86 14.59
C LEU A 208 2.75 8.31 14.65
N ALA A 209 3.83 8.61 15.38
CA ALA A 209 4.40 9.95 15.41
C ALA A 209 5.00 10.36 14.06
N ASP A 210 5.60 9.44 13.29
CA ASP A 210 6.08 9.70 11.93
C ASP A 210 4.91 10.04 10.99
N ILE A 211 3.81 9.28 11.07
CA ILE A 211 2.59 9.53 10.29
C ILE A 211 1.97 10.88 10.70
N ALA A 212 1.95 11.20 11.99
CA ALA A 212 1.42 12.47 12.49
C ALA A 212 2.22 13.66 11.95
N ALA A 213 3.55 13.60 11.98
CA ALA A 213 4.41 14.63 11.40
C ALA A 213 4.17 14.80 9.89
N LEU A 214 4.11 13.68 9.15
CA LEU A 214 3.85 13.70 7.71
C LEU A 214 2.51 14.33 7.35
N THR A 215 1.47 14.09 8.13
CA THR A 215 0.09 14.49 7.83
C THR A 215 -0.37 15.77 8.54
N GLY A 216 0.46 16.32 9.43
CA GLY A 216 0.14 17.48 10.25
C GLY A 216 -0.90 17.21 11.33
N GLY A 217 -1.11 15.93 11.68
CA GLY A 217 -2.01 15.53 12.75
C GLY A 217 -1.33 15.35 14.10
N GLN A 218 -2.11 14.94 15.07
CA GLN A 218 -1.65 14.57 16.41
C GLN A 218 -1.99 13.12 16.71
N VAL A 219 -1.10 12.42 17.42
CA VAL A 219 -1.41 11.09 17.94
C VAL A 219 -2.33 11.26 19.15
N ILE A 220 -3.55 10.72 19.05
CA ILE A 220 -4.51 10.72 20.16
C ILE A 220 -4.17 9.54 21.08
N SER A 221 -3.56 9.85 22.23
CA SER A 221 -3.07 8.87 23.20
C SER A 221 -3.28 9.37 24.61
N ASP A 222 -3.65 8.48 25.55
CA ASP A 222 -3.76 8.81 26.96
C ASP A 222 -2.43 9.26 27.57
N GLU A 223 -1.33 8.67 27.11
CA GLU A 223 0.02 9.05 27.58
C GLU A 223 0.37 10.49 27.20
N LEU A 224 -0.17 10.99 26.08
CA LEU A 224 0.00 12.36 25.63
C LEU A 224 -1.09 13.31 26.17
N GLY A 225 -2.04 12.79 26.96
CA GLY A 225 -3.12 13.57 27.55
C GLY A 225 -4.29 13.86 26.61
N PHE A 226 -4.41 13.14 25.49
CA PHE A 226 -5.49 13.28 24.52
C PHE A 226 -6.49 12.14 24.64
N ASP A 227 -7.79 12.45 24.63
CA ASP A 227 -8.87 11.47 24.62
C ASP A 227 -9.63 11.51 23.29
N LEU A 228 -9.96 10.32 22.77
CA LEU A 228 -10.74 10.16 21.53
C LEU A 228 -12.09 10.87 21.57
N LYS A 229 -12.76 10.90 22.75
CA LYS A 229 -14.07 11.55 22.91
C LYS A 229 -14.01 13.08 22.79
N SER A 230 -12.86 13.66 23.06
CA SER A 230 -12.63 15.11 22.96
C SER A 230 -11.81 15.52 21.74
N ALA A 231 -11.56 14.57 20.83
CA ALA A 231 -10.80 14.85 19.60
C ALA A 231 -11.51 15.90 18.74
N THR A 232 -10.72 16.79 18.13
CA THR A 232 -11.17 17.87 17.25
C THR A 232 -10.63 17.70 15.84
N LEU A 233 -11.27 18.35 14.86
CA LEU A 233 -10.80 18.29 13.46
C LEU A 233 -9.37 18.83 13.29
N GLU A 234 -8.95 19.76 14.12
CA GLU A 234 -7.61 20.36 14.08
C GLU A 234 -6.50 19.36 14.48
N GLN A 235 -6.86 18.34 15.26
CA GLN A 235 -5.93 17.28 15.66
C GLN A 235 -5.79 16.18 14.63
N LEU A 236 -6.68 16.14 13.64
CA LEU A 236 -6.64 15.14 12.58
C LEU A 236 -5.59 15.50 11.52
N GLY A 237 -4.84 14.50 11.09
CA GLY A 237 -3.96 14.63 9.95
C GLY A 237 -4.72 14.82 8.63
N ARG A 238 -4.02 15.29 7.62
CA ARG A 238 -4.54 15.49 6.26
C ARG A 238 -3.54 14.97 5.23
N ALA A 239 -4.06 14.52 4.11
CA ALA A 239 -3.26 14.19 2.92
C ALA A 239 -4.05 14.54 1.65
N ARG A 240 -3.38 14.67 0.51
CA ARG A 240 -4.08 14.82 -0.78
C ARG A 240 -4.86 13.56 -1.11
N GLN A 241 -4.25 12.39 -0.94
CA GLN A 241 -4.89 11.11 -1.19
C GLN A 241 -4.36 10.03 -0.24
N VAL A 242 -5.22 9.09 0.09
CA VAL A 242 -4.82 7.85 0.75
C VAL A 242 -5.36 6.68 -0.06
N LYS A 243 -4.49 5.71 -0.34
CA LYS A 243 -4.82 4.46 -1.01
C LYS A 243 -4.61 3.29 -0.05
N VAL A 244 -5.61 2.45 0.11
CA VAL A 244 -5.55 1.29 1.01
C VAL A 244 -5.98 0.05 0.25
N ASP A 245 -5.12 -0.93 0.19
CA ASP A 245 -5.42 -2.26 -0.32
C ASP A 245 -5.58 -3.28 0.83
N LYS A 246 -5.55 -4.55 0.53
CA LYS A 246 -5.67 -5.64 1.51
C LYS A 246 -4.48 -5.72 2.48
N GLU A 247 -3.31 -5.27 2.07
CA GLU A 247 -2.05 -5.48 2.78
C GLU A 247 -1.37 -4.15 3.16
N ASN A 248 -1.58 -3.08 2.39
CA ASN A 248 -0.85 -1.84 2.48
C ASN A 248 -1.75 -0.61 2.61
N THR A 249 -1.19 0.41 3.21
CA THR A 249 -1.73 1.78 3.21
C THR A 249 -0.66 2.74 2.70
N ILE A 250 -1.02 3.53 1.69
CA ILE A 250 -0.17 4.54 1.07
C ILE A 250 -0.78 5.91 1.35
N ILE A 251 -0.01 6.79 1.97
CA ILE A 251 -0.35 8.20 2.17
C ILE A 251 0.42 9.00 1.13
N VAL A 252 -0.30 9.70 0.27
CA VAL A 252 0.27 10.51 -0.83
C VAL A 252 0.08 11.98 -0.50
N GLU A 253 1.17 12.74 -0.51
CA GLU A 253 1.19 14.17 -0.25
C GLU A 253 0.53 14.52 1.08
N GLY A 254 1.19 14.09 2.16
CA GLY A 254 0.83 14.48 3.52
C GLY A 254 0.90 16.00 3.68
N GLN A 255 -0.06 16.58 4.39
CA GLN A 255 -0.15 18.04 4.57
C GLN A 255 0.49 18.52 5.87
N GLY A 256 1.48 17.78 6.39
CA GLY A 256 2.30 18.19 7.50
C GLY A 256 3.23 19.34 7.16
N ASN A 257 3.78 19.98 8.19
CA ASN A 257 4.80 20.99 8.00
C ASN A 257 6.12 20.32 7.59
N LYS A 258 6.77 20.83 6.56
CA LYS A 258 8.06 20.30 6.08
C LYS A 258 9.15 20.33 7.15
N ASP A 259 9.20 21.38 7.95
CA ASP A 259 10.17 21.51 9.02
C ASP A 259 9.98 20.41 10.08
N ASP A 260 8.74 20.07 10.43
CA ASP A 260 8.42 19.00 11.38
C ASP A 260 8.83 17.62 10.83
N VAL A 261 8.64 17.38 9.53
CA VAL A 261 9.08 16.14 8.84
C VAL A 261 10.61 16.07 8.82
N GLU A 262 11.30 17.16 8.46
CA GLU A 262 12.77 17.22 8.49
C GLU A 262 13.33 17.02 9.90
N ASP A 263 12.74 17.63 10.90
CA ASP A 263 13.13 17.45 12.30
C ASP A 263 12.98 15.99 12.72
N ARG A 264 11.89 15.34 12.28
CA ARG A 264 11.66 13.93 12.54
C ARG A 264 12.69 13.03 11.85
N ILE A 265 13.00 13.28 10.58
CA ILE A 265 14.08 12.61 9.84
C ILE A 265 15.42 12.78 10.56
N ASN A 266 15.75 14.00 10.99
CA ASN A 266 16.99 14.29 11.71
C ASN A 266 17.05 13.59 13.07
N GLN A 267 15.92 13.47 13.77
CA GLN A 267 15.82 12.70 15.02
C GLN A 267 16.15 11.23 14.79
N ILE A 268 15.55 10.59 13.76
CA ILE A 268 15.81 9.19 13.43
C ILE A 268 17.29 8.99 13.04
N LYS A 269 17.86 9.89 12.22
CA LYS A 269 19.29 9.85 11.84
C LYS A 269 20.24 9.88 13.05
N ARG A 270 19.88 10.62 14.11
CA ARG A 270 20.69 10.65 15.35
C ARG A 270 20.57 9.35 16.15
N GLN A 271 19.41 8.73 16.18
CA GLN A 271 19.18 7.48 16.90
C GLN A 271 19.92 6.28 16.28
N ILE A 272 20.13 6.26 14.96
CA ILE A 272 20.79 5.15 14.25
C ILE A 272 22.20 4.83 14.83
N PRO A 273 23.12 5.80 15.02
CA PRO A 273 24.43 5.50 15.60
C PRO A 273 24.40 5.30 17.12
N GLU A 274 23.35 5.71 17.82
CA GLU A 274 23.23 5.61 19.27
C GLU A 274 22.77 4.22 19.74
N THR A 275 22.18 3.42 18.84
CA THR A 275 21.68 2.08 19.19
C THR A 275 22.77 1.02 19.07
N ASP A 276 22.91 0.19 20.11
CA ASP A 276 23.81 -0.96 20.14
C ASP A 276 23.22 -2.22 19.45
N SER A 277 21.92 -2.24 19.21
CA SER A 277 21.19 -3.36 18.59
C SER A 277 21.21 -3.25 17.06
N ASP A 278 21.80 -4.21 16.37
CA ASP A 278 21.79 -4.27 14.91
C ASP A 278 20.37 -4.34 14.37
N TYR A 279 19.47 -5.06 15.04
CA TYR A 279 18.06 -5.16 14.69
C TYR A 279 17.33 -3.81 14.84
N ASP A 280 17.57 -3.06 15.91
CA ASP A 280 16.95 -1.75 16.10
C ASP A 280 17.53 -0.73 15.10
N ARG A 281 18.81 -0.84 14.78
CA ARG A 281 19.46 -0.02 13.74
C ARG A 281 18.81 -0.25 12.37
N GLU A 282 18.58 -1.51 11.99
CA GLU A 282 17.87 -1.87 10.75
C GLU A 282 16.46 -1.26 10.74
N LYS A 283 15.70 -1.39 11.82
CA LYS A 283 14.34 -0.84 11.92
C LYS A 283 14.29 0.70 11.91
N LEU A 284 15.30 1.37 12.45
CA LEU A 284 15.44 2.82 12.33
C LEU A 284 15.77 3.23 10.89
N GLN A 285 16.61 2.45 10.19
CA GLN A 285 16.91 2.69 8.78
C GLN A 285 15.68 2.50 7.90
N GLU A 286 14.87 1.45 8.12
CA GLU A 286 13.59 1.26 7.42
C GLU A 286 12.65 2.46 7.64
N ARG A 287 12.50 2.94 8.88
CA ARG A 287 11.68 4.12 9.18
C ARG A 287 12.19 5.37 8.47
N LEU A 288 13.52 5.57 8.50
CA LEU A 288 14.15 6.69 7.81
C LEU A 288 13.87 6.64 6.32
N ALA A 289 14.04 5.47 5.68
CA ALA A 289 13.77 5.27 4.26
C ALA A 289 12.31 5.57 3.91
N LYS A 290 11.35 5.03 4.69
CA LYS A 290 9.92 5.27 4.49
C LYS A 290 9.52 6.75 4.61
N LEU A 291 10.11 7.49 5.55
CA LEU A 291 9.78 8.90 5.76
C LEU A 291 10.50 9.83 4.78
N SER A 292 11.74 9.52 4.41
CA SER A 292 12.56 10.36 3.52
C SER A 292 12.42 10.05 2.04
N GLY A 293 12.01 8.83 1.69
CA GLY A 293 11.88 8.37 0.30
C GLY A 293 10.73 9.03 -0.46
N GLY A 294 9.67 9.39 0.24
CA GLY A 294 8.47 9.96 -0.38
C GLY A 294 7.74 8.96 -1.28
N VAL A 295 6.91 9.51 -2.15
CA VAL A 295 6.13 8.76 -3.14
C VAL A 295 6.38 9.33 -4.53
N ALA A 296 6.70 8.47 -5.49
CA ALA A 296 6.68 8.81 -6.91
C ALA A 296 5.27 8.59 -7.46
N VAL A 297 4.70 9.62 -8.05
CA VAL A 297 3.35 9.59 -8.63
C VAL A 297 3.49 9.65 -10.15
N ILE A 298 3.14 8.57 -10.84
CA ILE A 298 3.07 8.53 -12.29
C ILE A 298 1.66 8.96 -12.70
N LYS A 299 1.53 10.14 -13.28
CA LYS A 299 0.27 10.67 -13.82
C LYS A 299 0.16 10.28 -15.29
N VAL A 300 -0.74 9.35 -15.58
CA VAL A 300 -0.93 8.81 -16.93
C VAL A 300 -1.90 9.70 -17.69
N GLY A 301 -1.42 10.28 -18.80
CA GLY A 301 -2.25 11.05 -19.71
C GLY A 301 -2.35 10.37 -21.07
N ALA A 302 -3.50 10.48 -21.71
CA ALA A 302 -3.76 9.99 -23.05
C ALA A 302 -4.82 10.84 -23.76
N ALA A 303 -4.96 10.65 -25.07
CA ALA A 303 -5.95 11.37 -25.87
C ALA A 303 -7.38 10.88 -25.63
N THR A 304 -7.56 9.65 -25.20
CA THR A 304 -8.86 9.02 -24.91
C THR A 304 -8.88 8.36 -23.55
N GLU A 305 -10.05 8.27 -22.93
CA GLU A 305 -10.23 7.58 -21.64
C GLU A 305 -9.86 6.09 -21.71
N THR A 306 -10.16 5.43 -22.82
CA THR A 306 -9.83 4.01 -23.01
C THR A 306 -8.32 3.80 -23.07
N GLU A 307 -7.60 4.63 -23.81
CA GLU A 307 -6.14 4.58 -23.90
C GLU A 307 -5.49 4.90 -22.56
N MET A 308 -6.03 5.86 -21.83
CA MET A 308 -5.54 6.22 -20.51
C MET A 308 -5.68 5.07 -19.51
N LYS A 309 -6.84 4.41 -19.49
CA LYS A 309 -7.07 3.22 -18.63
C LYS A 309 -6.14 2.06 -19.00
N GLU A 310 -5.96 1.78 -20.28
CA GLU A 310 -5.04 0.74 -20.74
C GLU A 310 -3.59 1.04 -20.34
N SER A 311 -3.14 2.27 -20.56
CA SER A 311 -1.79 2.70 -20.19
C SER A 311 -1.57 2.67 -18.67
N LYS A 312 -2.59 3.06 -17.89
CA LYS A 312 -2.55 2.98 -16.43
C LYS A 312 -2.38 1.54 -15.95
N LEU A 313 -3.21 0.60 -16.44
CA LEU A 313 -3.10 -0.81 -16.09
C LEU A 313 -1.72 -1.38 -16.44
N ARG A 314 -1.20 -1.05 -17.61
CA ARG A 314 0.11 -1.49 -18.08
C ARG A 314 1.25 -0.97 -17.19
N MET A 315 1.13 0.26 -16.68
CA MET A 315 2.10 0.84 -15.74
C MET A 315 1.97 0.25 -14.34
N GLU A 316 0.76 -0.08 -13.91
CA GLU A 316 0.53 -0.76 -12.63
C GLU A 316 1.06 -2.19 -12.62
N ASP A 317 0.99 -2.89 -13.76
CA ASP A 317 1.56 -4.24 -13.93
C ASP A 317 3.10 -4.21 -13.99
N ALA A 318 3.70 -3.12 -14.46
CA ALA A 318 5.15 -2.94 -14.59
C ALA A 318 5.84 -2.61 -13.27
#